data_31db2b22df40ac67b6461720510a25ab
#
_entry.id   31db2b22df40ac67b6461720510a25ab
#
_cell.length_a   1.000
_cell.length_b   1.000
_cell.length_c   1.000
_cell.angle_alpha   90.00
_cell.angle_beta   90.00
_cell.angle_gamma   90.00
#
_symmetry.space_group_name_H-M   'P 1'
#
loop_
_entity.id
_entity.type
_entity.pdbx_description
1 polymer ?
#
loop_
_entity_poly.entity_id
_entity_poly.type
_entity_poly.pdbx_seq_one_letter_code
_entity_poly.pdbx_strand_id
1 'polypeptide(L)'
;DTALAPLARVFFYLPLEQAESREQQARSVALFEALATEQAGGPARETFEGFADFARRHQVIVQRFGRFPHRNAILGRTSTPEEAEFLQQPGSGF
;
A
#
# COMPACT_ATOMS: atom_id res chain seq x y z
N ASP A 1 16.02 -15.61 -14.15
CA ASP A 1 14.81 -16.19 -13.58
C ASP A 1 13.64 -15.24 -13.81
N THR A 2 12.58 -15.74 -14.41
CA THR A 2 11.39 -14.93 -14.75
C THR A 2 10.64 -14.42 -13.51
N ALA A 3 10.76 -15.06 -12.36
CA ALA A 3 10.13 -14.60 -11.13
C ALA A 3 10.96 -13.54 -10.42
N LEU A 4 12.27 -13.52 -10.61
CA LEU A 4 13.16 -12.59 -9.92
C LEU A 4 12.93 -11.14 -10.38
N ALA A 5 12.78 -10.91 -11.69
CA ALA A 5 12.57 -9.56 -12.20
C ALA A 5 11.26 -8.93 -11.69
N PRO A 6 10.10 -9.63 -11.69
CA PRO A 6 8.88 -9.10 -11.06
C PRO A 6 9.04 -8.82 -9.57
N LEU A 7 9.69 -9.71 -8.81
CA LEU A 7 9.93 -9.50 -7.38
C LEU A 7 10.85 -8.31 -7.13
N ALA A 8 11.85 -8.11 -7.99
CA ALA A 8 12.72 -6.93 -7.88
C ALA A 8 11.92 -5.64 -8.06
N ARG A 9 10.95 -5.62 -8.97
CA ARG A 9 10.09 -4.44 -9.17
C ARG A 9 9.25 -4.12 -7.94
N VAL A 10 8.83 -5.12 -7.17
CA VAL A 10 8.10 -4.88 -5.92
C VAL A 10 8.91 -3.98 -4.99
N PHE A 11 10.21 -4.23 -4.86
CA PHE A 11 11.08 -3.40 -4.01
C PHE A 11 11.16 -1.96 -4.48
N PHE A 12 11.11 -1.72 -5.80
CA PHE A 12 11.10 -0.36 -6.32
C PHE A 12 9.76 0.35 -6.10
N TYR A 13 8.67 -0.40 -5.98
CA TYR A 13 7.33 0.16 -5.79
C TYR A 13 6.99 0.42 -4.32
N LEU A 14 7.67 -0.25 -3.37
CA LEU A 14 7.38 -0.10 -1.94
C LEU A 14 7.47 1.34 -1.44
N PRO A 15 8.47 2.15 -1.83
CA PRO A 15 8.50 3.54 -1.37
C PRO A 15 7.25 4.33 -1.75
N LEU A 16 6.66 4.07 -2.90
CA LEU A 16 5.42 4.71 -3.32
C LEU A 16 4.25 4.29 -2.43
N GLU A 17 4.16 3.00 -2.10
CA GLU A 17 3.15 2.45 -1.22
C GLU A 17 3.24 3.01 0.20
N GLN A 18 4.45 3.33 0.66
CA GLN A 18 4.68 3.87 1.99
C GLN A 18 4.57 5.40 2.06
N ALA A 19 4.36 6.06 0.94
CA ALA A 19 4.32 7.52 0.88
C ALA A 19 2.98 8.07 1.37
N GLU A 20 3.04 9.13 2.17
CA GLU A 20 1.84 9.86 2.60
C GLU A 20 1.44 10.89 1.55
N SER A 21 1.21 10.43 0.33
CA SER A 21 0.88 11.25 -0.84
C SER A 21 -0.17 10.54 -1.66
N ARG A 22 -1.29 11.21 -1.90
CA ARG A 22 -2.39 10.63 -2.70
C ARG A 22 -1.94 10.30 -4.11
N GLU A 23 -1.13 11.16 -4.71
CA GLU A 23 -0.60 10.94 -6.05
C GLU A 23 0.31 9.71 -6.11
N GLN A 24 1.22 9.58 -5.16
CA GLN A 24 2.13 8.43 -5.13
C GLN A 24 1.41 7.14 -4.78
N GLN A 25 0.38 7.20 -3.94
CA GLN A 25 -0.44 6.04 -3.66
C GLN A 25 -1.18 5.55 -4.91
N ALA A 26 -1.75 6.46 -5.68
CA ALA A 26 -2.42 6.11 -6.93
C ALA A 26 -1.44 5.45 -7.91
N ARG A 27 -0.22 5.96 -7.99
CA ARG A 27 0.83 5.39 -8.82
C ARG A 27 1.23 4.00 -8.34
N SER A 28 1.36 3.83 -7.03
CA SER A 28 1.66 2.53 -6.42
C SER A 28 0.63 1.48 -6.81
N VAL A 29 -0.66 1.80 -6.64
CA VAL A 29 -1.74 0.88 -6.98
C VAL A 29 -1.68 0.51 -8.46
N ALA A 30 -1.51 1.48 -9.35
CA ALA A 30 -1.44 1.24 -10.79
C ALA A 30 -0.28 0.29 -11.15
N LEU A 31 0.89 0.50 -10.53
CA LEU A 31 2.06 -0.33 -10.80
C LEU A 31 1.90 -1.74 -10.27
N PHE A 32 1.36 -1.91 -9.07
CA PHE A 32 1.12 -3.24 -8.50
C PHE A 32 0.02 -3.99 -9.25
N GLU A 33 -1.02 -3.29 -9.70
CA GLU A 33 -2.07 -3.90 -10.52
C GLU A 33 -1.54 -4.35 -11.89
N ALA A 34 -0.70 -3.53 -12.52
CA ALA A 34 -0.07 -3.91 -13.78
C ALA A 34 0.81 -5.15 -13.61
N LEU A 35 1.57 -5.19 -12.53
CA LEU A 35 2.42 -6.33 -12.22
C LEU A 35 1.59 -7.60 -11.97
N ALA A 36 0.49 -7.49 -11.25
CA ALA A 36 -0.41 -8.63 -11.02
C ALA A 36 -1.02 -9.12 -12.34
N THR A 37 -1.37 -8.21 -13.24
CA THR A 37 -1.90 -8.58 -14.55
C THR A 37 -0.86 -9.34 -15.37
N GLU A 38 0.41 -8.92 -15.35
CA GLU A 38 1.48 -9.62 -16.03
C GLU A 38 1.66 -11.05 -15.52
N GLN A 39 1.41 -11.29 -14.23
CA GLN A 39 1.57 -12.59 -13.60
C GLN A 39 0.29 -13.42 -13.54
N ALA A 40 -0.81 -12.93 -14.12
CA ALA A 40 -2.14 -13.57 -14.01
C ALA A 40 -2.19 -15.01 -14.52
N GLY A 41 -1.39 -15.33 -15.53
CA GLY A 41 -1.33 -16.70 -16.08
C GLY A 41 -0.25 -17.58 -15.47
N GLY A 42 0.49 -17.10 -14.48
CA GLY A 42 1.65 -17.79 -13.93
C GLY A 42 1.42 -18.38 -12.55
N PRO A 43 2.40 -19.13 -12.03
CA PRO A 43 2.29 -19.79 -10.72
C PRO A 43 2.31 -18.81 -9.55
N ALA A 44 2.79 -17.58 -9.74
CA ALA A 44 2.87 -16.57 -8.71
C ALA A 44 1.65 -15.63 -8.70
N ARG A 45 0.60 -15.93 -9.44
CA ARG A 45 -0.57 -15.07 -9.59
C ARG A 45 -1.13 -14.58 -8.25
N GLU A 46 -1.37 -15.49 -7.32
CA GLU A 46 -1.95 -15.14 -6.03
C GLU A 46 -1.05 -14.21 -5.21
N THR A 47 0.26 -14.42 -5.28
CA THR A 47 1.22 -13.59 -4.58
C THR A 47 1.16 -12.15 -5.10
N PHE A 48 1.15 -11.95 -6.41
CA PHE A 48 1.14 -10.60 -6.99
C PHE A 48 -0.22 -9.93 -6.86
N GLU A 49 -1.32 -10.69 -6.89
CA GLU A 49 -2.64 -10.14 -6.56
C GLU A 49 -2.69 -9.66 -5.11
N GLY A 50 -2.04 -10.39 -4.20
CA GLY A 50 -1.92 -9.99 -2.81
C GLY A 50 -1.17 -8.68 -2.64
N PHE A 51 -0.09 -8.47 -3.39
CA PHE A 51 0.64 -7.20 -3.38
C PHE A 51 -0.22 -6.05 -3.86
N ALA A 52 -1.01 -6.26 -4.92
CA ALA A 52 -1.90 -5.24 -5.43
C ALA A 52 -3.00 -4.88 -4.43
N ASP A 53 -3.58 -5.89 -3.77
CA ASP A 53 -4.59 -5.68 -2.74
C ASP A 53 -4.01 -4.88 -1.56
N PHE A 54 -2.81 -5.22 -1.14
CA PHE A 54 -2.11 -4.52 -0.06
C PHE A 54 -1.89 -3.05 -0.42
N ALA A 55 -1.49 -2.77 -1.67
CA ALA A 55 -1.33 -1.40 -2.15
C ALA A 55 -2.65 -0.61 -2.11
N ARG A 56 -3.75 -1.24 -2.51
CA ARG A 56 -5.08 -0.60 -2.46
C ARG A 56 -5.48 -0.26 -1.03
N ARG A 57 -5.17 -1.12 -0.08
CA ARG A 57 -5.48 -0.89 1.34
C ARG A 57 -4.70 0.29 1.90
N HIS A 58 -3.44 0.46 1.50
CA HIS A 58 -2.67 1.66 1.85
C HIS A 58 -3.28 2.91 1.23
N GLN A 59 -3.67 2.84 -0.04
CA GLN A 59 -4.27 3.97 -0.75
C GLN A 59 -5.55 4.45 -0.08
N VAL A 60 -6.42 3.54 0.34
CA VAL A 60 -7.68 3.90 1.00
C VAL A 60 -7.42 4.78 2.23
N ILE A 61 -6.41 4.44 3.02
CA ILE A 61 -6.08 5.19 4.23
C ILE A 61 -5.58 6.59 3.87
N VAL A 62 -4.65 6.69 2.92
CA VAL A 62 -4.09 7.99 2.53
C VAL A 62 -5.13 8.86 1.81
N GLN A 63 -6.03 8.25 1.03
CA GLN A 63 -7.13 9.01 0.43
C GLN A 63 -8.04 9.62 1.48
N ARG A 64 -8.34 8.88 2.54
CA ARG A 64 -9.23 9.33 3.60
C ARG A 64 -8.59 10.40 4.49
N PHE A 65 -7.36 10.18 4.92
CA PHE A 65 -6.70 11.00 5.94
C PHE A 65 -5.57 11.88 5.40
N GLY A 66 -5.09 11.63 4.19
CA GLY A 66 -3.90 12.31 3.64
C GLY A 66 -2.59 11.81 4.22
N ARG A 67 -2.64 10.90 5.16
CA ARG A 67 -1.47 10.34 5.85
C ARG A 67 -1.84 8.99 6.48
N PHE A 68 -0.84 8.33 7.06
CA PHE A 68 -1.06 7.08 7.80
C PHE A 68 -1.20 7.41 9.30
N PRO A 69 -2.42 7.39 9.85
CA PRO A 69 -2.64 7.75 11.26
C PRO A 69 -1.83 6.91 12.25
N HIS A 70 -1.54 5.64 11.92
CA HIS A 70 -0.77 4.78 12.83
C HIS A 70 0.67 5.27 13.03
N ARG A 71 1.16 6.21 12.22
CA ARG A 71 2.48 6.83 12.38
C ARG A 71 2.43 8.07 13.27
N ASN A 72 1.24 8.56 13.61
CA ASN A 72 1.10 9.83 14.34
C ASN A 72 1.88 9.84 15.65
N ALA A 73 1.73 8.80 16.47
CA ALA A 73 2.39 8.74 17.79
C ALA A 73 3.92 8.75 17.64
N ILE A 74 4.45 7.96 16.72
CA ILE A 74 5.90 7.87 16.49
C ILE A 74 6.47 9.19 15.98
N LEU A 75 5.71 9.89 15.14
CA LEU A 75 6.15 11.14 14.52
C LEU A 75 5.77 12.37 15.35
N GLY A 76 5.16 12.18 16.52
CA GLY A 76 4.76 13.29 17.38
C GLY A 76 3.58 14.10 16.83
N ARG A 77 2.78 13.51 15.96
CA ARG A 77 1.60 14.18 15.38
C ARG A 77 0.36 13.88 16.22
N THR A 78 -0.51 14.88 16.37
CA THR A 78 -1.79 14.70 17.06
C THR A 78 -2.81 14.07 16.12
N SER A 79 -3.47 13.01 16.58
CA SER A 79 -4.56 12.39 15.82
C SER A 79 -5.83 13.22 15.91
N THR A 80 -6.55 13.34 14.78
CA THR A 80 -7.89 13.91 14.79
C THR A 80 -8.84 12.92 15.46
N PRO A 81 -10.06 13.35 15.89
CA PRO A 81 -11.05 12.42 16.45
C PRO A 81 -11.38 11.26 15.51
N GLU A 82 -11.48 11.52 14.19
CA GLU A 82 -11.70 10.46 13.20
C GLU A 82 -10.54 9.48 13.14
N GLU A 83 -9.31 10.00 13.17
CA GLU A 83 -8.12 9.15 13.15
C GLU A 83 -8.03 8.31 14.42
N ALA A 84 -8.33 8.88 15.56
CA ALA A 84 -8.32 8.15 16.83
C ALA A 84 -9.33 7.00 16.81
N GLU A 85 -10.51 7.22 16.27
CA GLU A 85 -11.53 6.19 16.12
C GLU A 85 -11.06 5.10 15.13
N PHE A 86 -10.49 5.51 14.00
CA PHE A 86 -9.95 4.59 13.00
C PHE A 86 -8.86 3.69 13.60
N LEU A 87 -7.99 4.24 14.43
CA LEU A 87 -6.88 3.49 15.03
C LEU A 87 -7.34 2.40 16.00
N GLN A 88 -8.58 2.46 16.47
CA GLN A 88 -9.14 1.39 17.31
C GLN A 88 -9.63 0.20 16.51
N GLN A 89 -9.74 0.32 15.21
CA GLN A 89 -10.25 -0.73 14.33
C GLN A 89 -9.16 -1.72 13.93
N PRO A 90 -9.49 -3.02 13.73
CA PRO A 90 -8.56 -3.98 13.18
C PRO A 90 -8.10 -3.56 11.78
N GLY A 91 -6.81 -3.78 11.48
CA GLY A 91 -6.27 -3.43 10.17
C GLY A 91 -5.92 -1.96 10.00
N SER A 92 -5.94 -1.16 11.05
CA SER A 92 -5.58 0.26 10.99
C SER A 92 -4.07 0.51 10.90
N GLY A 93 -3.25 -0.49 11.17
CA GLY A 93 -1.79 -0.40 11.07
C GLY A 93 -1.22 -1.45 10.14
N PHE A 94 -0.05 -1.16 9.58
CA PHE A 94 0.66 -2.07 8.69
C PHE A 94 2.04 -2.41 9.23
#